data_d0b0561503d0ff13f59eb6b67164727f
#
_entry.id   d0b0561503d0ff13f59eb6b67164727f
#
_cell.length_a   1.000
_cell.length_b   1.000
_cell.length_c   1.000
_cell.angle_alpha   90.00
_cell.angle_beta   90.00
_cell.angle_gamma   90.00
#
_symmetry.space_group_name_H-M   'P 1'
#
loop_
_entity.id
_entity.type
_entity.pdbx_description
1 polymer ?
#
loop_
_entity_poly.entity_id
_entity_poly.type
_entity_poly.pdbx_seq_one_letter_code
_entity_poly.pdbx_strand_id
1 'polypeptide(L)'
;MHKILYFRAFAIICLSCSVSVYSQLVGSDAQLWEKSDPTLREVMKCKDENLLNFHCGIKDKLFRKYIKYSKNRSHTLTVVHRSKEDELIWEDTEKKVSLGNSSYKTGKEKNIEIRKRPSIFSFLGMAEPDHKKSDSLKIKFEDQNLYEMIFLPRKAKPSDLNKIHSYLSIKYGISLEKGKYYSSDGKIIWDPEKHKEFKYKPTGLGRDNGNELYQKQSSNQADLFLTIGKNSIERTNIENQAVFDNYQFVIWSDDNKELSLKNDGNFDILQKNWEINFIGNKVPTKDYTIRILKETVNPDSLPIAYWMFLKKPDGSIQKIQGIEAEKYIVFNKVDFLNEFDSGDTAHFTFAISPLKSPKTESQNQNSGLGLPKNSNDLSLNLTKINLYPNPVKKGQTFTVTFPPMEGLGISIYDGAGRLVKLDNIDRRSTHYTGQLDVQSAYIINLIQDKKIIKTFKLIVD
;
A
#
# COMPACT_ATOMS: atom_id res chain seq x y z
N MET A 1 54.80 33.30 -48.22
CA MET A 1 53.72 33.79 -47.32
C MET A 1 52.73 32.63 -47.05
N HIS A 2 52.98 31.88 -45.99
CA HIS A 2 52.05 30.79 -45.55
C HIS A 2 51.34 31.22 -44.27
N LYS A 3 50.04 31.39 -44.37
CA LYS A 3 49.15 31.58 -43.18
C LYS A 3 48.80 30.22 -42.57
N ILE A 4 49.30 30.00 -41.37
CA ILE A 4 48.94 28.84 -40.54
C ILE A 4 47.64 29.18 -39.84
N LEU A 5 46.56 28.37 -40.13
CA LEU A 5 45.27 28.45 -39.47
C LEU A 5 45.31 27.58 -38.19
N TYR A 6 45.25 28.25 -37.04
CA TYR A 6 45.08 27.53 -35.76
C TYR A 6 43.61 27.15 -35.56
N PHE A 7 43.31 25.84 -35.63
CA PHE A 7 42.04 25.26 -35.18
C PHE A 7 42.09 25.10 -33.66
N ARG A 8 41.36 25.92 -32.92
CA ARG A 8 41.14 25.71 -31.49
C ARG A 8 40.01 24.71 -31.34
N ALA A 9 40.32 23.46 -31.00
CA ALA A 9 39.37 22.49 -30.54
C ALA A 9 38.88 22.87 -29.14
N PHE A 10 37.62 23.28 -29.03
CA PHE A 10 36.95 23.49 -27.76
C PHE A 10 36.50 22.09 -27.26
N ALA A 11 37.27 21.51 -26.33
CA ALA A 11 36.85 20.33 -25.61
C ALA A 11 35.76 20.75 -24.61
N ILE A 12 34.50 20.45 -24.94
CA ILE A 12 33.38 20.54 -23.99
C ILE A 12 33.55 19.36 -23.02
N ILE A 13 34.11 19.62 -21.85
CA ILE A 13 34.07 18.71 -20.72
C ILE A 13 32.65 18.78 -20.19
N CYS A 14 31.81 17.79 -20.55
CA CYS A 14 30.59 17.51 -19.84
C CYS A 14 30.97 17.02 -18.46
N LEU A 15 31.06 17.91 -17.47
CA LEU A 15 30.96 17.53 -16.07
C LEU A 15 29.55 17.00 -15.87
N SER A 16 29.39 15.68 -15.89
CA SER A 16 28.26 15.02 -15.30
C SER A 16 28.33 15.26 -13.78
N CYS A 17 27.75 16.37 -13.35
CA CYS A 17 27.40 16.52 -11.92
C CYS A 17 26.40 15.41 -11.60
N SER A 18 26.89 14.30 -11.08
CA SER A 18 26.08 13.39 -10.27
C SER A 18 25.67 14.20 -9.04
N VAL A 19 24.50 14.84 -9.13
CA VAL A 19 23.83 15.41 -7.97
C VAL A 19 23.45 14.21 -7.13
N SER A 20 24.28 13.87 -6.15
CA SER A 20 23.91 13.00 -5.06
C SER A 20 22.75 13.68 -4.38
N VAL A 21 21.54 13.16 -4.60
CA VAL A 21 20.34 13.61 -3.89
C VAL A 21 20.51 13.13 -2.45
N TYR A 22 21.17 13.95 -1.64
CA TYR A 22 21.22 13.71 -0.21
C TYR A 22 19.78 13.83 0.33
N SER A 23 19.35 12.82 1.06
CA SER A 23 18.10 12.89 1.79
C SER A 23 18.02 14.18 2.61
N GLN A 24 16.97 14.97 2.40
CA GLN A 24 16.76 16.23 3.12
C GLN A 24 15.95 16.04 4.41
N LEU A 25 15.69 14.80 4.83
CA LEU A 25 14.85 14.48 5.99
C LEU A 25 15.28 15.28 7.21
N VAL A 26 16.58 15.42 7.43
CA VAL A 26 17.18 16.15 8.56
C VAL A 26 18.44 16.91 8.12
N GLY A 27 18.53 17.31 6.87
CA GLY A 27 19.80 17.74 6.30
C GLY A 27 20.78 16.57 6.22
N SER A 28 22.04 16.81 6.00
CA SER A 28 23.10 15.78 6.00
C SER A 28 23.50 15.28 7.41
N ASP A 29 22.68 15.52 8.44
CA ASP A 29 23.08 15.38 9.83
C ASP A 29 22.76 14.03 10.46
N ALA A 30 21.91 13.20 9.83
CA ALA A 30 21.64 11.85 10.31
C ALA A 30 22.92 11.01 10.17
N GLN A 31 23.56 10.67 11.28
CA GLN A 31 24.77 9.85 11.26
C GLN A 31 24.49 8.36 11.21
N LEU A 32 23.27 7.97 11.54
CA LEU A 32 22.81 6.61 11.39
C LEU A 32 21.35 6.66 10.95
N TRP A 33 21.08 6.03 9.84
CA TRP A 33 19.74 5.79 9.34
C TRP A 33 19.66 4.35 8.87
N GLU A 34 19.11 3.52 9.73
CA GLU A 34 18.93 2.09 9.45
C GLU A 34 17.46 1.82 9.17
N LYS A 35 17.21 1.19 8.06
CA LYS A 35 15.88 0.75 7.59
C LYS A 35 16.04 -0.54 6.80
N SER A 36 14.98 -1.31 6.71
CA SER A 36 14.93 -2.42 5.78
C SER A 36 14.52 -1.88 4.41
N ASP A 37 15.46 -1.88 3.47
CA ASP A 37 15.18 -1.65 2.03
C ASP A 37 15.62 -2.92 1.27
N PRO A 38 14.85 -4.01 1.42
CA PRO A 38 15.21 -5.26 0.77
C PRO A 38 15.08 -5.11 -0.74
N THR A 39 16.00 -5.74 -1.47
CA THR A 39 15.83 -5.98 -2.90
C THR A 39 14.61 -6.88 -3.12
N LEU A 40 14.04 -6.89 -4.33
CA LEU A 40 12.94 -7.82 -4.66
C LEU A 40 13.28 -9.28 -4.30
N ARG A 41 14.55 -9.69 -4.43
CA ARG A 41 15.01 -11.03 -4.04
C ARG A 41 14.98 -11.25 -2.53
N GLU A 42 15.26 -10.25 -1.73
CA GLU A 42 15.26 -10.32 -0.25
C GLU A 42 13.86 -10.24 0.33
N VAL A 43 12.95 -9.53 -0.32
CA VAL A 43 11.52 -9.47 0.02
C VAL A 43 10.89 -10.86 0.08
N MET A 44 11.29 -11.77 -0.81
CA MET A 44 10.81 -13.16 -0.81
C MET A 44 11.12 -13.91 0.50
N LYS A 45 12.12 -13.46 1.27
CA LYS A 45 12.52 -14.07 2.55
C LYS A 45 11.83 -13.44 3.76
N CYS A 46 11.12 -12.34 3.57
CA CYS A 46 10.39 -11.67 4.63
C CYS A 46 9.08 -12.40 4.88
N LYS A 47 8.82 -12.82 6.12
CA LYS A 47 7.55 -13.48 6.48
C LYS A 47 6.43 -12.45 6.60
N ASP A 48 5.21 -12.83 6.24
CA ASP A 48 4.05 -11.92 6.27
C ASP A 48 3.74 -11.38 7.66
N GLU A 49 3.90 -12.20 8.68
CA GLU A 49 3.74 -11.82 10.09
C GLU A 49 4.69 -10.71 10.54
N ASN A 50 5.80 -10.54 9.82
CA ASN A 50 6.83 -9.54 10.11
C ASN A 50 6.74 -8.29 9.23
N LEU A 51 5.68 -8.16 8.43
CA LEU A 51 5.40 -6.96 7.67
C LEU A 51 4.72 -5.92 8.55
N LEU A 52 5.19 -4.69 8.48
CA LEU A 52 4.52 -3.51 9.02
C LEU A 52 4.20 -2.57 7.86
N ASN A 53 2.93 -2.40 7.57
CA ASN A 53 2.46 -1.59 6.43
C ASN A 53 3.21 -1.90 5.12
N PHE A 54 3.35 -3.21 4.82
CA PHE A 54 4.03 -3.72 3.60
C PHE A 54 5.55 -3.53 3.56
N HIS A 55 6.19 -3.25 4.70
CA HIS A 55 7.64 -3.19 4.86
C HIS A 55 8.16 -4.28 5.78
N CYS A 56 9.31 -4.84 5.43
CA CYS A 56 10.00 -5.82 6.28
C CYS A 56 10.64 -5.14 7.49
N GLY A 57 10.78 -5.88 8.59
CA GLY A 57 11.59 -5.47 9.73
C GLY A 57 13.09 -5.52 9.41
N ILE A 58 13.88 -4.82 10.21
CA ILE A 58 15.34 -4.92 10.20
C ILE A 58 15.69 -6.26 10.83
N LYS A 59 16.57 -7.04 10.17
CA LYS A 59 17.08 -8.27 10.72
C LYS A 59 18.10 -7.99 11.83
N ASP A 60 18.29 -8.95 12.73
CA ASP A 60 19.35 -8.94 13.73
C ASP A 60 20.66 -8.49 13.14
N LYS A 61 21.25 -7.48 13.76
CA LYS A 61 22.43 -6.83 13.24
C LYS A 61 23.34 -6.37 14.37
N LEU A 62 24.59 -6.74 14.29
CA LEU A 62 25.63 -6.19 15.12
C LEU A 62 26.61 -5.42 14.23
N PHE A 63 26.74 -4.13 14.46
CA PHE A 63 27.66 -3.29 13.69
C PHE A 63 28.30 -2.20 14.55
N ARG A 64 29.40 -1.66 14.04
CA ARG A 64 30.05 -0.48 14.63
C ARG A 64 29.86 0.73 13.74
N LYS A 65 29.49 1.85 14.36
CA LYS A 65 29.38 3.13 13.69
C LYS A 65 30.11 4.21 14.49
N TYR A 66 30.97 4.98 13.84
CA TYR A 66 31.59 6.14 14.45
C TYR A 66 30.60 7.31 14.43
N ILE A 67 30.33 7.88 15.60
CA ILE A 67 29.40 8.98 15.78
C ILE A 67 30.14 10.19 16.34
N LYS A 68 29.87 11.36 15.75
CA LYS A 68 30.36 12.63 16.26
C LYS A 68 29.20 13.36 16.97
N TYR A 69 29.28 13.47 18.28
CA TYR A 69 28.28 14.23 19.04
C TYR A 69 28.43 15.75 18.83
N SER A 70 27.33 16.49 18.98
CA SER A 70 27.34 17.95 19.07
C SER A 70 28.15 18.42 20.29
N LYS A 71 28.48 19.73 20.33
CA LYS A 71 29.26 20.31 21.45
C LYS A 71 28.64 20.02 22.83
N ASN A 72 27.33 20.06 22.93
CA ASN A 72 26.57 19.78 24.17
C ASN A 72 26.24 18.28 24.34
N ARG A 73 26.80 17.42 23.54
CA ARG A 73 26.61 15.95 23.58
C ARG A 73 25.14 15.48 23.53
N SER A 74 24.22 16.35 23.15
CA SER A 74 22.83 15.97 22.96
C SER A 74 22.66 15.12 21.71
N HIS A 75 21.70 14.22 21.75
CA HIS A 75 21.34 13.39 20.61
C HIS A 75 19.83 13.18 20.54
N THR A 76 19.38 12.75 19.38
CA THR A 76 18.01 12.34 19.15
C THR A 76 18.02 10.97 18.50
N LEU A 77 17.27 10.04 19.09
CA LEU A 77 17.00 8.72 18.53
C LEU A 77 15.53 8.63 18.20
N THR A 78 15.21 8.33 16.94
CA THR A 78 13.85 8.05 16.51
C THR A 78 13.76 6.62 16.01
N VAL A 79 12.75 5.87 16.44
CA VAL A 79 12.55 4.47 16.06
C VAL A 79 11.11 4.19 15.71
N VAL A 80 10.95 3.19 14.81
CA VAL A 80 9.67 2.54 14.53
C VAL A 80 9.81 1.08 14.94
N HIS A 81 8.92 0.65 15.84
CA HIS A 81 8.93 -0.72 16.33
C HIS A 81 7.52 -1.28 16.48
N ARG A 82 7.44 -2.61 16.54
CA ARG A 82 6.21 -3.36 16.82
C ARG A 82 6.51 -4.43 17.86
N SER A 83 6.43 -4.08 19.12
CA SER A 83 6.69 -5.01 20.20
C SER A 83 5.39 -5.54 20.78
N LYS A 84 5.34 -6.84 21.03
CA LYS A 84 4.21 -7.52 21.68
C LYS A 84 4.45 -7.68 23.18
N GLU A 85 5.69 -7.81 23.58
CA GLU A 85 6.12 -8.08 24.96
C GLU A 85 7.22 -7.10 25.37
N ASP A 86 7.73 -7.23 26.59
CA ASP A 86 8.83 -6.39 27.07
C ASP A 86 10.15 -6.93 26.53
N GLU A 87 10.54 -6.47 25.36
CA GLU A 87 11.70 -6.92 24.62
C GLU A 87 12.75 -5.83 24.48
N LEU A 88 14.01 -6.25 24.35
CA LEU A 88 15.10 -5.39 23.93
C LEU A 88 14.95 -5.06 22.44
N ILE A 89 14.84 -3.77 22.11
CA ILE A 89 14.73 -3.31 20.72
C ILE A 89 16.09 -3.08 20.10
N TRP A 90 17.01 -2.42 20.84
CA TRP A 90 18.40 -2.29 20.45
C TRP A 90 19.30 -1.96 21.65
N GLU A 91 20.58 -2.20 21.51
CA GLU A 91 21.57 -1.99 22.53
C GLU A 91 22.88 -1.45 21.97
N ASP A 92 23.46 -0.45 22.64
CA ASP A 92 24.88 -0.13 22.54
C ASP A 92 25.62 -0.83 23.68
N THR A 93 26.25 -1.94 23.35
CA THR A 93 26.91 -2.80 24.34
C THR A 93 28.14 -2.17 24.98
N GLU A 94 28.79 -1.21 24.31
CA GLU A 94 30.00 -0.54 24.82
C GLU A 94 29.64 0.57 25.80
N LYS A 95 28.52 1.25 25.59
CA LYS A 95 28.09 2.40 26.37
C LYS A 95 27.02 2.11 27.40
N LYS A 96 26.60 0.84 27.50
CA LYS A 96 25.50 0.41 28.39
C LYS A 96 24.21 1.20 28.15
N VAL A 97 23.97 1.58 26.89
CA VAL A 97 22.74 2.24 26.47
C VAL A 97 21.85 1.20 25.84
N SER A 98 20.64 1.06 26.33
CA SER A 98 19.68 0.11 25.76
C SER A 98 18.31 0.74 25.64
N LEU A 99 17.56 0.28 24.63
CA LEU A 99 16.20 0.62 24.38
C LEU A 99 15.36 -0.66 24.41
N GLY A 100 14.48 -0.74 25.40
CA GLY A 100 13.44 -1.77 25.48
C GLY A 100 12.06 -1.19 25.18
N ASN A 101 11.05 -1.99 25.34
CA ASN A 101 9.66 -1.57 25.14
C ASN A 101 9.17 -0.56 26.16
N SER A 102 9.67 -0.65 27.38
CA SER A 102 9.22 0.15 28.52
C SER A 102 10.31 1.06 29.06
N SER A 103 11.55 0.91 28.61
CA SER A 103 12.68 1.63 29.20
C SER A 103 13.74 2.03 28.18
N TYR A 104 14.34 3.17 28.44
CA TYR A 104 15.58 3.62 27.80
C TYR A 104 16.61 3.88 28.90
N LYS A 105 17.74 3.18 28.78
CA LYS A 105 18.83 3.29 29.75
C LYS A 105 20.01 4.05 29.14
N THR A 106 20.46 5.09 29.81
CA THR A 106 21.66 5.86 29.46
C THR A 106 22.33 6.33 30.74
N GLY A 107 23.10 5.44 31.40
CA GLY A 107 23.71 5.75 32.72
C GLY A 107 22.70 5.98 33.85
N LYS A 108 21.57 6.63 33.54
CA LYS A 108 20.41 6.77 34.43
C LYS A 108 19.20 6.18 33.75
N GLU A 109 18.56 5.26 34.44
CA GLU A 109 17.35 4.62 33.93
C GLU A 109 16.20 5.63 33.86
N LYS A 110 15.57 5.74 32.69
CA LYS A 110 14.30 6.44 32.50
C LYS A 110 13.29 5.45 31.95
N ASN A 111 12.21 5.25 32.69
CA ASN A 111 11.08 4.47 32.19
C ASN A 111 10.32 5.32 31.19
N ILE A 112 10.19 4.79 29.98
CA ILE A 112 9.36 5.36 28.91
C ILE A 112 8.22 4.37 28.72
N GLU A 113 7.00 4.82 28.91
CA GLU A 113 5.84 4.02 28.59
C GLU A 113 5.71 3.87 27.09
N ILE A 114 6.13 2.73 26.56
CA ILE A 114 6.03 2.38 25.15
C ILE A 114 4.77 1.51 24.98
N ARG A 115 3.90 1.92 24.06
CA ARG A 115 2.67 1.20 23.80
C ARG A 115 2.99 -0.15 23.12
N LYS A 116 2.32 -1.23 23.55
CA LYS A 116 2.44 -2.60 22.99
C LYS A 116 1.88 -2.76 21.56
N ARG A 117 1.81 -1.72 20.78
CA ARG A 117 1.35 -1.68 19.39
C ARG A 117 2.41 -1.03 18.52
N PRO A 118 2.35 -1.15 17.18
CA PRO A 118 3.26 -0.42 16.32
C PRO A 118 3.32 1.04 16.70
N SER A 119 4.51 1.57 16.92
CA SER A 119 4.72 2.92 17.45
C SER A 119 5.91 3.61 16.80
N ILE A 120 5.80 4.92 16.65
CA ILE A 120 6.89 5.84 16.34
C ILE A 120 7.18 6.59 17.60
N PHE A 121 8.43 6.61 18.05
CA PHE A 121 8.80 7.51 19.13
C PHE A 121 10.19 8.11 18.90
N SER A 122 10.40 9.29 19.49
CA SER A 122 11.68 9.97 19.49
C SER A 122 12.15 10.21 20.92
N PHE A 123 13.39 9.86 21.16
CA PHE A 123 14.06 10.08 22.43
C PHE A 123 15.12 11.17 22.29
N LEU A 124 15.07 12.14 23.19
CA LEU A 124 16.06 13.22 23.31
C LEU A 124 16.95 12.94 24.51
N GLY A 125 18.18 12.58 24.26
CA GLY A 125 19.14 12.25 25.31
C GLY A 125 20.35 13.18 25.33
N MET A 126 21.18 12.99 26.35
CA MET A 126 22.52 13.57 26.44
C MET A 126 23.51 12.42 26.66
N ALA A 127 24.62 12.47 25.94
CA ALA A 127 25.72 11.55 26.22
C ALA A 127 26.36 11.86 27.57
N GLU A 128 26.84 10.83 28.25
CA GLU A 128 27.55 10.97 29.52
C GLU A 128 28.79 11.88 29.38
N PRO A 129 29.20 12.56 30.47
CA PRO A 129 30.35 13.49 30.45
C PRO A 129 31.64 12.87 29.91
N ASP A 130 31.82 11.57 30.15
CA ASP A 130 33.05 10.84 29.81
C ASP A 130 33.14 10.48 28.33
N HIS A 131 32.06 10.68 27.55
CA HIS A 131 32.08 10.39 26.11
C HIS A 131 33.01 11.37 25.38
N LYS A 132 33.91 10.79 24.59
CA LYS A 132 34.73 11.57 23.66
C LYS A 132 33.83 12.21 22.61
N LYS A 133 34.25 13.35 22.03
CA LYS A 133 33.50 14.00 20.92
C LYS A 133 33.24 13.09 19.73
N SER A 134 34.09 12.09 19.55
CA SER A 134 33.95 11.08 18.51
C SER A 134 34.05 9.71 19.18
N ASP A 135 33.05 8.88 19.00
CA ASP A 135 32.96 7.58 19.62
C ASP A 135 32.34 6.55 18.67
N SER A 136 32.57 5.27 18.95
CA SER A 136 31.98 4.16 18.20
C SER A 136 30.77 3.61 18.94
N LEU A 137 29.62 3.56 18.27
CA LEU A 137 28.48 2.79 18.72
C LEU A 137 28.57 1.37 18.19
N LYS A 138 28.50 0.40 19.09
CA LYS A 138 28.32 -1.01 18.78
C LYS A 138 26.86 -1.33 19.08
N ILE A 139 26.09 -1.55 18.05
CA ILE A 139 24.63 -1.66 18.12
C ILE A 139 24.23 -3.10 17.82
N LYS A 140 23.42 -3.68 18.69
CA LYS A 140 22.76 -4.96 18.51
C LYS A 140 21.26 -4.73 18.40
N PHE A 141 20.63 -5.30 17.37
CA PHE A 141 19.18 -5.29 17.18
C PHE A 141 18.59 -6.65 17.49
N GLU A 142 17.45 -6.68 18.12
CA GLU A 142 16.61 -7.87 18.17
C GLU A 142 15.84 -8.05 16.85
N ASP A 143 15.67 -9.30 16.43
CA ASP A 143 15.08 -9.60 15.12
C ASP A 143 13.64 -9.14 15.04
N GLN A 144 13.31 -8.46 13.93
CA GLN A 144 11.97 -8.17 13.41
C GLN A 144 11.07 -7.29 14.27
N ASN A 145 11.55 -6.75 15.37
CA ASN A 145 10.81 -5.81 16.21
C ASN A 145 11.09 -4.34 15.86
N LEU A 146 12.16 -4.09 15.14
CA LEU A 146 12.60 -2.79 14.69
C LEU A 146 12.42 -2.66 13.17
N TYR A 147 11.80 -1.58 12.72
CA TYR A 147 11.56 -1.33 11.30
C TYR A 147 12.41 -0.20 10.76
N GLU A 148 12.63 0.84 11.55
CA GLU A 148 13.49 1.95 11.18
C GLU A 148 14.08 2.61 12.40
N MET A 149 15.33 3.09 12.27
CA MET A 149 16.03 3.84 13.29
C MET A 149 16.79 5.01 12.68
N ILE A 150 16.60 6.20 13.24
CA ILE A 150 17.28 7.43 12.86
C ILE A 150 18.00 7.98 14.07
N PHE A 151 19.32 8.16 13.97
CA PHE A 151 20.13 8.77 15.02
C PHE A 151 20.73 10.10 14.56
N LEU A 152 20.40 11.15 15.28
CA LEU A 152 20.96 12.48 15.12
C LEU A 152 21.93 12.76 16.25
N PRO A 153 23.19 13.16 15.99
CA PRO A 153 24.17 13.48 17.05
C PRO A 153 23.90 14.84 17.70
N ARG A 154 22.69 15.32 17.65
CA ARG A 154 22.23 16.60 18.20
C ARG A 154 20.78 16.51 18.68
N LYS A 155 20.35 17.46 19.48
CA LYS A 155 18.93 17.66 19.75
C LYS A 155 18.22 18.10 18.48
N ALA A 156 17.23 17.33 18.02
CA ALA A 156 16.39 17.69 16.90
C ALA A 156 15.54 18.92 17.21
N LYS A 157 15.35 19.77 16.21
CA LYS A 157 14.39 20.88 16.31
C LYS A 157 12.96 20.32 16.16
N PRO A 158 11.93 21.01 16.67
CA PRO A 158 10.55 20.60 16.46
C PRO A 158 10.20 20.40 14.97
N SER A 159 10.70 21.27 14.09
CA SER A 159 10.52 21.13 12.64
C SER A 159 11.12 19.85 12.05
N ASP A 160 12.28 19.41 12.58
CA ASP A 160 12.92 18.17 12.14
C ASP A 160 12.08 16.95 12.58
N LEU A 161 11.64 16.97 13.86
CA LEU A 161 10.77 15.91 14.38
C LEU A 161 9.45 15.82 13.63
N ASN A 162 8.82 16.94 13.30
CA ASN A 162 7.58 16.97 12.53
C ASN A 162 7.75 16.32 11.16
N LYS A 163 8.84 16.59 10.45
CA LYS A 163 9.17 15.96 9.17
C LYS A 163 9.44 14.46 9.32
N ILE A 164 10.27 14.08 10.29
CA ILE A 164 10.60 12.69 10.59
C ILE A 164 9.33 11.90 10.92
N HIS A 165 8.51 12.40 11.83
CA HIS A 165 7.28 11.71 12.24
C HIS A 165 6.28 11.62 11.11
N SER A 166 6.12 12.65 10.26
CA SER A 166 5.25 12.62 9.08
C SER A 166 5.68 11.55 8.08
N TYR A 167 6.99 11.50 7.78
CA TYR A 167 7.57 10.48 6.93
C TYR A 167 7.29 9.07 7.45
N LEU A 168 7.63 8.81 8.71
CA LEU A 168 7.46 7.50 9.33
C LEU A 168 5.98 7.11 9.45
N SER A 169 5.11 8.09 9.73
CA SER A 169 3.67 7.87 9.79
C SER A 169 3.10 7.39 8.46
N ILE A 170 3.43 8.06 7.35
CA ILE A 170 2.98 7.66 6.02
C ILE A 170 3.56 6.30 5.65
N LYS A 171 4.86 6.10 5.84
CA LYS A 171 5.54 4.86 5.48
C LYS A 171 5.00 3.65 6.22
N TYR A 172 4.75 3.79 7.52
CA TYR A 172 4.37 2.64 8.35
C TYR A 172 2.88 2.58 8.73
N GLY A 173 2.05 3.50 8.20
CA GLY A 173 0.61 3.51 8.49
C GLY A 173 0.28 3.78 9.96
N ILE A 174 1.18 4.42 10.70
CA ILE A 174 1.02 4.74 12.12
C ILE A 174 0.63 6.21 12.23
N SER A 175 -0.63 6.49 12.51
CA SER A 175 -1.13 7.87 12.58
C SER A 175 -0.52 8.63 13.75
N LEU A 176 -0.19 9.89 13.52
CA LEU A 176 0.15 10.84 14.58
C LEU A 176 -1.14 11.20 15.34
N GLU A 177 -1.11 11.11 16.65
CA GLU A 177 -2.31 11.35 17.49
C GLU A 177 -2.83 12.79 17.38
N LYS A 178 -1.89 13.72 17.26
CA LYS A 178 -2.16 15.15 17.13
C LYS A 178 -1.03 15.76 16.32
N GLY A 179 -1.35 16.53 15.34
CA GLY A 179 -0.35 17.27 14.59
C GLY A 179 -0.56 17.26 13.08
N LYS A 180 0.11 18.21 12.46
CA LYS A 180 0.13 18.34 11.02
C LYS A 180 1.19 17.42 10.42
N TYR A 181 0.97 16.98 9.19
CA TYR A 181 1.94 16.24 8.41
C TYR A 181 2.70 17.18 7.49
N TYR A 182 3.99 16.93 7.35
CA TYR A 182 4.90 17.77 6.58
C TYR A 182 5.70 16.95 5.58
N SER A 183 5.89 17.50 4.38
CA SER A 183 6.88 17.01 3.42
C SER A 183 8.30 17.40 3.82
N SER A 184 9.29 16.84 3.14
CA SER A 184 10.72 17.12 3.41
C SER A 184 11.07 18.59 3.23
N ASP A 185 10.42 19.31 2.30
CA ASP A 185 10.59 20.74 2.09
C ASP A 185 9.88 21.61 3.14
N GLY A 186 9.14 20.98 4.08
CA GLY A 186 8.46 21.65 5.19
C GLY A 186 7.06 22.16 4.90
N LYS A 187 6.50 21.86 3.74
CA LYS A 187 5.10 22.17 3.44
C LYS A 187 4.17 21.26 4.21
N ILE A 188 3.03 21.82 4.63
CA ILE A 188 1.96 21.03 5.27
C ILE A 188 1.25 20.23 4.16
N ILE A 189 1.26 18.91 4.29
CA ILE A 189 0.57 17.99 3.38
C ILE A 189 -0.76 17.48 3.96
N TRP A 190 -0.97 17.59 5.28
CA TRP A 190 -2.24 17.30 5.93
C TRP A 190 -2.35 18.07 7.25
N ASP A 191 -3.56 18.58 7.54
CA ASP A 191 -3.81 19.43 8.71
C ASP A 191 -5.14 19.04 9.36
N PRO A 192 -5.15 18.50 10.61
CA PRO A 192 -6.38 18.07 11.27
C PRO A 192 -7.39 19.19 11.47
N GLU A 193 -6.93 20.46 11.53
CA GLU A 193 -7.85 21.61 11.67
C GLU A 193 -8.64 21.91 10.38
N LYS A 194 -8.11 21.48 9.24
CA LYS A 194 -8.83 21.59 7.94
C LYS A 194 -9.80 20.44 7.71
N HIS A 195 -9.58 19.30 8.38
CA HIS A 195 -10.34 18.05 8.23
C HIS A 195 -11.07 17.68 9.53
N LYS A 196 -11.77 18.65 10.15
CA LYS A 196 -12.35 18.51 11.51
C LYS A 196 -13.24 17.30 11.71
N GLU A 197 -14.04 16.94 10.71
CA GLU A 197 -14.93 15.76 10.75
C GLU A 197 -14.18 14.46 10.47
N PHE A 198 -13.10 14.52 9.72
CA PHE A 198 -12.30 13.37 9.27
C PHE A 198 -10.84 13.42 9.76
N LYS A 199 -10.61 13.92 10.96
CA LYS A 199 -9.25 14.10 11.49
C LYS A 199 -8.62 12.85 12.07
N TYR A 200 -9.30 11.73 12.06
CA TYR A 200 -8.86 10.52 12.76
C TYR A 200 -8.16 9.55 11.83
N LYS A 201 -7.13 8.89 12.35
CA LYS A 201 -6.34 7.86 11.69
C LYS A 201 -5.84 8.21 10.28
N PRO A 202 -5.26 9.40 10.05
CA PRO A 202 -4.71 9.75 8.75
C PRO A 202 -3.66 8.73 8.32
N THR A 203 -3.78 8.28 7.08
CA THR A 203 -2.95 7.25 6.45
C THR A 203 -2.71 7.67 5.01
N GLY A 204 -1.56 7.33 4.42
CA GLY A 204 -1.27 7.89 3.12
C GLY A 204 -0.38 7.06 2.22
N LEU A 205 -0.36 7.47 0.96
CA LEU A 205 0.53 7.08 -0.12
C LEU A 205 1.27 8.31 -0.60
N GLY A 206 2.35 8.10 -1.35
CA GLY A 206 3.01 9.19 -2.05
C GLY A 206 4.51 9.03 -2.16
N ARG A 207 5.11 10.05 -2.75
CA ARG A 207 6.56 10.12 -2.97
C ARG A 207 7.13 11.44 -2.48
N ASP A 208 8.21 11.34 -1.74
CA ASP A 208 9.00 12.48 -1.25
C ASP A 208 10.48 12.09 -1.28
N ASN A 209 11.16 12.47 -2.34
CA ASN A 209 12.56 12.10 -2.56
C ASN A 209 13.48 12.62 -1.45
N GLY A 210 13.15 13.77 -0.85
CA GLY A 210 13.94 14.35 0.24
C GLY A 210 13.91 13.51 1.52
N ASN A 211 12.87 12.67 1.68
CA ASN A 211 12.73 11.73 2.79
C ASN A 211 12.97 10.27 2.37
N GLU A 212 13.31 10.03 1.11
CA GLU A 212 13.34 8.68 0.53
C GLU A 212 12.02 7.91 0.73
N LEU A 213 10.90 8.65 0.77
CA LEU A 213 9.56 8.08 0.85
C LEU A 213 9.08 7.69 -0.53
N TYR A 214 8.65 6.45 -0.67
CA TYR A 214 7.91 5.99 -1.83
C TYR A 214 6.90 4.93 -1.40
N GLN A 215 5.74 5.39 -0.91
CA GLN A 215 4.65 4.56 -0.43
C GLN A 215 3.58 4.43 -1.50
N LYS A 216 3.31 3.20 -1.95
CA LYS A 216 2.40 2.92 -3.07
C LYS A 216 1.12 2.18 -2.66
N GLN A 217 1.11 1.64 -1.45
CA GLN A 217 -0.03 0.98 -0.83
C GLN A 217 0.07 1.09 0.68
N SER A 218 -1.04 1.29 1.38
CA SER A 218 -1.00 1.51 2.82
C SER A 218 -2.29 1.07 3.51
N SER A 219 -2.16 0.71 4.79
CA SER A 219 -3.23 0.40 5.72
C SER A 219 -2.94 1.05 7.06
N ASN A 220 -3.98 1.52 7.75
CA ASN A 220 -3.80 2.06 9.09
C ASN A 220 -3.53 0.95 10.10
N GLN A 221 -2.50 1.11 10.92
CA GLN A 221 -2.10 0.09 11.88
C GLN A 221 -2.99 0.04 13.13
N ALA A 222 -3.91 0.97 13.29
CA ALA A 222 -4.82 0.99 14.43
C ALA A 222 -6.04 0.07 14.26
N ASP A 223 -6.51 -0.12 13.02
CA ASP A 223 -7.68 -0.98 12.77
C ASP A 223 -7.49 -2.02 11.66
N LEU A 224 -6.53 -1.84 10.76
CA LEU A 224 -6.22 -2.74 9.63
C LEU A 224 -7.42 -3.04 8.70
N PHE A 225 -8.54 -2.34 8.87
CA PHE A 225 -9.77 -2.59 8.13
C PHE A 225 -9.64 -2.25 6.66
N LEU A 226 -9.12 -1.03 6.37
CA LEU A 226 -9.02 -0.45 5.05
C LEU A 226 -7.58 -0.46 4.55
N THR A 227 -7.38 -0.97 3.35
CA THR A 227 -6.14 -0.83 2.59
C THR A 227 -6.43 -0.12 1.28
N ILE A 228 -5.61 0.86 0.92
CA ILE A 228 -5.64 1.51 -0.40
C ILE A 228 -4.27 1.33 -1.06
N GLY A 229 -4.28 0.91 -2.33
CA GLY A 229 -3.11 0.81 -3.19
C GLY A 229 -3.33 1.52 -4.51
N LYS A 230 -2.31 2.18 -5.03
CA LYS A 230 -2.34 2.70 -6.40
C LYS A 230 -2.08 1.53 -7.35
N ASN A 231 -2.93 1.37 -8.36
CA ASN A 231 -3.01 0.27 -9.32
C ASN A 231 -3.38 -1.08 -8.65
N SER A 232 -2.57 -1.58 -7.75
CA SER A 232 -2.73 -2.89 -7.10
C SER A 232 -2.41 -2.83 -5.60
N ILE A 233 -2.71 -3.92 -4.90
CA ILE A 233 -2.23 -4.16 -3.54
C ILE A 233 -1.44 -5.47 -3.59
N GLU A 234 -0.14 -5.33 -3.42
CA GLU A 234 0.81 -6.43 -3.44
C GLU A 234 1.18 -6.86 -2.01
N ARG A 235 1.93 -7.93 -1.88
CA ARG A 235 2.40 -8.42 -0.59
C ARG A 235 3.28 -7.41 0.13
N THR A 236 4.17 -6.74 -0.61
CA THR A 236 5.03 -5.68 -0.09
C THR A 236 4.98 -4.43 -0.95
N ASN A 237 5.36 -3.30 -0.36
CA ASN A 237 5.35 -2.02 -1.05
C ASN A 237 6.31 -1.95 -2.25
N ILE A 238 7.41 -2.71 -2.23
CA ILE A 238 8.38 -2.73 -3.34
C ILE A 238 7.84 -3.49 -4.56
N GLU A 239 7.00 -4.50 -4.35
CA GLU A 239 6.38 -5.29 -5.43
C GLU A 239 5.32 -4.49 -6.20
N ASN A 240 4.69 -3.52 -5.58
CA ASN A 240 3.75 -2.62 -6.27
C ASN A 240 4.49 -1.71 -7.25
N GLN A 241 4.10 -1.75 -8.53
CA GLN A 241 4.74 -1.03 -9.63
C GLN A 241 4.15 0.37 -9.90
N ALA A 242 3.28 0.86 -9.02
CA ALA A 242 2.68 2.18 -9.17
C ALA A 242 3.72 3.30 -9.15
N VAL A 243 3.40 4.39 -9.83
CA VAL A 243 4.28 5.56 -9.97
C VAL A 243 3.60 6.79 -9.40
N PHE A 244 4.33 7.52 -8.57
CA PHE A 244 4.04 8.88 -8.12
C PHE A 244 5.21 9.79 -8.48
N ASP A 245 4.92 11.03 -8.84
CA ASP A 245 5.95 12.07 -8.96
C ASP A 245 6.35 12.59 -7.58
N ASN A 246 7.49 13.27 -7.50
CA ASN A 246 7.95 13.86 -6.25
C ASN A 246 6.96 14.88 -5.70
N TYR A 247 6.67 14.81 -4.40
CA TYR A 247 5.67 15.63 -3.69
C TYR A 247 4.22 15.39 -4.12
N GLN A 248 3.91 14.21 -4.66
CA GLN A 248 2.53 13.74 -4.79
C GLN A 248 2.16 12.86 -3.61
N PHE A 249 1.04 13.18 -2.97
CA PHE A 249 0.53 12.43 -1.82
C PHE A 249 -0.97 12.17 -1.97
N VAL A 250 -1.41 11.07 -1.43
CA VAL A 250 -2.83 10.72 -1.26
C VAL A 250 -3.01 10.35 0.20
N ILE A 251 -3.80 11.13 0.93
CA ILE A 251 -4.02 10.93 2.36
C ILE A 251 -5.51 10.74 2.60
N TRP A 252 -5.87 9.68 3.31
CA TRP A 252 -7.23 9.45 3.78
C TRP A 252 -7.26 9.37 5.30
N SER A 253 -8.43 9.70 5.83
CA SER A 253 -8.71 9.72 7.26
C SER A 253 -10.17 9.44 7.52
N ASP A 254 -10.55 9.11 8.74
CA ASP A 254 -11.92 8.70 9.07
C ASP A 254 -12.63 9.66 10.05
N ASP A 255 -13.95 9.48 10.18
CA ASP A 255 -14.83 10.25 11.09
C ASP A 255 -14.90 9.66 12.51
N ASN A 256 -14.05 8.69 12.85
CA ASN A 256 -13.98 8.00 14.14
C ASN A 256 -15.25 7.26 14.58
N LYS A 257 -16.23 7.10 13.71
CA LYS A 257 -17.39 6.27 14.02
C LYS A 257 -17.01 4.78 14.05
N GLU A 258 -17.89 3.97 14.58
CA GLU A 258 -17.70 2.53 14.66
C GLU A 258 -17.82 1.85 13.29
N LEU A 259 -17.15 0.71 13.14
CA LEU A 259 -17.29 -0.17 11.99
C LEU A 259 -18.54 -1.06 12.14
N SER A 260 -19.70 -0.43 12.37
CA SER A 260 -20.99 -1.07 12.50
C SER A 260 -21.91 -0.73 11.34
N LEU A 261 -22.76 -1.66 10.96
CA LEU A 261 -23.72 -1.51 9.87
C LEU A 261 -25.02 -0.91 10.37
N LYS A 262 -25.62 -0.03 9.56
CA LYS A 262 -26.95 0.51 9.79
C LYS A 262 -27.79 0.31 8.54
N ASN A 263 -29.00 -0.25 8.73
CA ASN A 263 -29.93 -0.47 7.63
C ASN A 263 -30.49 0.84 7.09
N ASP A 264 -30.47 0.97 5.76
CA ASP A 264 -31.04 2.07 4.98
C ASP A 264 -31.98 1.51 3.90
N GLY A 265 -32.86 0.59 4.30
CA GLY A 265 -33.87 -0.03 3.44
C GLY A 265 -33.31 -1.07 2.47
N ASN A 266 -32.51 -0.66 1.49
CA ASN A 266 -31.93 -1.57 0.49
C ASN A 266 -30.51 -2.03 0.79
N PHE A 267 -29.83 -1.34 1.70
CA PHE A 267 -28.43 -1.59 2.05
C PHE A 267 -28.23 -1.50 3.55
N ASP A 268 -27.32 -2.32 4.05
CA ASP A 268 -26.73 -2.10 5.35
C ASP A 268 -25.42 -1.35 5.15
N ILE A 269 -25.39 -0.08 5.57
CA ILE A 269 -24.30 0.86 5.29
C ILE A 269 -23.44 1.00 6.54
N LEU A 270 -22.11 0.97 6.40
CA LEU A 270 -21.19 1.30 7.47
C LEU A 270 -21.41 2.71 7.99
N GLN A 271 -21.47 2.88 9.30
CA GLN A 271 -21.60 4.21 9.91
C GLN A 271 -20.33 5.03 9.78
N LYS A 272 -19.16 4.36 9.70
CA LYS A 272 -17.86 4.98 9.47
C LYS A 272 -17.72 5.44 8.02
N ASN A 273 -17.25 6.68 7.88
CA ASN A 273 -16.94 7.28 6.59
C ASN A 273 -15.48 7.70 6.53
N TRP A 274 -14.95 7.78 5.33
CA TRP A 274 -13.60 8.23 5.03
C TRP A 274 -13.62 9.41 4.09
N GLU A 275 -12.68 10.30 4.30
CA GLU A 275 -12.30 11.35 3.38
C GLU A 275 -10.93 11.01 2.78
N ILE A 276 -10.77 11.21 1.46
CA ILE A 276 -9.50 11.03 0.76
C ILE A 276 -9.13 12.33 0.03
N ASN A 277 -7.86 12.73 0.18
CA ASN A 277 -7.32 13.98 -0.32
C ASN A 277 -6.12 13.72 -1.23
N PHE A 278 -6.07 14.44 -2.35
CA PHE A 278 -5.02 14.38 -3.36
C PHE A 278 -4.18 15.65 -3.30
N ILE A 279 -2.93 15.56 -2.85
CA ILE A 279 -2.08 16.69 -2.49
C ILE A 279 -0.86 16.72 -3.39
N GLY A 280 -0.65 17.81 -4.10
CA GLY A 280 0.48 18.01 -5.01
C GLY A 280 0.05 18.38 -6.42
N ASN A 281 0.99 18.41 -7.35
CA ASN A 281 0.69 18.77 -8.73
C ASN A 281 0.30 17.51 -9.53
N LYS A 282 -0.86 17.51 -10.19
CA LYS A 282 -1.35 16.42 -11.06
C LYS A 282 -1.27 15.05 -10.39
N VAL A 283 -1.72 14.97 -9.14
CA VAL A 283 -1.77 13.70 -8.42
C VAL A 283 -2.73 12.74 -9.13
N PRO A 284 -2.34 11.48 -9.39
CA PRO A 284 -3.24 10.55 -10.06
C PRO A 284 -4.45 10.24 -9.15
N THR A 285 -5.66 10.43 -9.67
CA THR A 285 -6.93 10.23 -8.95
C THR A 285 -7.69 8.96 -9.37
N LYS A 286 -7.18 8.23 -10.35
CA LYS A 286 -7.79 7.04 -10.97
C LYS A 286 -6.97 5.78 -10.71
N ASP A 287 -7.53 4.62 -11.02
CA ASP A 287 -6.87 3.31 -10.93
C ASP A 287 -6.36 2.95 -9.53
N TYR A 288 -7.21 3.09 -8.53
CA TYR A 288 -6.92 2.60 -7.19
C TYR A 288 -7.55 1.22 -6.96
N THR A 289 -6.85 0.40 -6.20
CA THR A 289 -7.39 -0.84 -5.62
C THR A 289 -7.63 -0.60 -4.13
N ILE A 290 -8.85 -0.92 -3.70
CA ILE A 290 -9.27 -0.80 -2.30
C ILE A 290 -9.59 -2.19 -1.79
N ARG A 291 -9.17 -2.46 -0.57
CA ARG A 291 -9.39 -3.74 0.10
C ARG A 291 -9.87 -3.51 1.52
N ILE A 292 -10.95 -4.18 1.91
CA ILE A 292 -11.46 -4.18 3.29
C ILE A 292 -11.51 -5.59 3.85
N LEU A 293 -11.45 -5.71 5.18
CA LEU A 293 -11.60 -6.99 5.87
C LEU A 293 -13.06 -7.47 5.77
N LYS A 294 -13.27 -8.66 5.17
CA LYS A 294 -14.59 -9.27 5.01
C LYS A 294 -15.27 -9.55 6.34
N GLU A 295 -14.53 -10.09 7.30
CA GLU A 295 -15.02 -10.45 8.63
C GLU A 295 -15.72 -9.29 9.35
N THR A 296 -15.26 -8.06 9.13
CA THR A 296 -15.84 -6.85 9.75
C THR A 296 -17.24 -6.53 9.24
N VAL A 297 -17.53 -6.80 7.96
CA VAL A 297 -18.81 -6.45 7.32
C VAL A 297 -19.72 -7.67 7.10
N ASN A 298 -19.16 -8.87 7.18
CA ASN A 298 -19.89 -10.14 7.01
C ASN A 298 -19.26 -11.26 7.86
N PRO A 299 -19.35 -11.17 9.20
CA PRO A 299 -18.75 -12.16 10.10
C PRO A 299 -19.33 -13.56 9.90
N ASP A 300 -20.63 -13.66 9.58
CA ASP A 300 -21.35 -14.92 9.40
C ASP A 300 -21.19 -15.52 7.99
N SER A 301 -20.39 -14.90 7.13
CA SER A 301 -20.14 -15.34 5.75
C SER A 301 -21.42 -15.58 4.93
N LEU A 302 -22.41 -14.73 5.13
CA LEU A 302 -23.69 -14.80 4.42
C LEU A 302 -23.50 -14.50 2.92
N PRO A 303 -24.34 -15.06 2.03
CA PRO A 303 -24.31 -14.75 0.61
C PRO A 303 -24.91 -13.36 0.35
N ILE A 304 -24.04 -12.34 0.29
CA ILE A 304 -24.40 -10.93 0.14
C ILE A 304 -23.55 -10.27 -0.97
N ALA A 305 -24.02 -9.14 -1.46
CA ALA A 305 -23.24 -8.26 -2.34
C ALA A 305 -22.57 -7.15 -1.53
N TYR A 306 -21.35 -6.80 -1.91
CA TYR A 306 -20.54 -5.78 -1.27
C TYR A 306 -20.43 -4.54 -2.16
N TRP A 307 -20.49 -3.38 -1.56
CA TRP A 307 -20.53 -2.10 -2.25
C TRP A 307 -19.60 -1.10 -1.60
N MET A 308 -18.96 -0.27 -2.40
CA MET A 308 -18.35 0.97 -1.99
C MET A 308 -19.21 2.13 -2.52
N PHE A 309 -19.59 3.03 -1.65
CA PHE A 309 -20.34 4.25 -2.00
C PHE A 309 -19.35 5.40 -2.01
N LEU A 310 -19.05 5.90 -3.18
CA LEU A 310 -18.14 7.01 -3.42
C LEU A 310 -18.97 8.27 -3.72
N LYS A 311 -18.89 9.24 -2.81
CA LYS A 311 -19.49 10.57 -2.97
C LYS A 311 -18.45 11.50 -3.58
N LYS A 312 -18.75 11.98 -4.78
CA LYS A 312 -17.88 12.90 -5.52
C LYS A 312 -18.10 14.35 -5.11
N PRO A 313 -17.20 15.28 -5.49
CA PRO A 313 -17.32 16.70 -5.15
C PRO A 313 -18.62 17.35 -5.65
N ASP A 314 -19.18 16.90 -6.76
CA ASP A 314 -20.46 17.33 -7.30
C ASP A 314 -21.70 16.86 -6.51
N GLY A 315 -21.47 16.05 -5.45
CA GLY A 315 -22.51 15.46 -4.62
C GLY A 315 -23.09 14.15 -5.16
N SER A 316 -22.72 13.71 -6.35
CA SER A 316 -23.16 12.43 -6.91
C SER A 316 -22.57 11.25 -6.13
N ILE A 317 -23.33 10.14 -6.04
CA ILE A 317 -22.89 8.91 -5.38
C ILE A 317 -22.72 7.82 -6.42
N GLN A 318 -21.49 7.38 -6.60
CA GLN A 318 -21.15 6.22 -7.41
C GLN A 318 -21.14 4.98 -6.53
N LYS A 319 -21.83 3.92 -6.96
CA LYS A 319 -21.83 2.62 -6.30
C LYS A 319 -20.90 1.68 -7.06
N ILE A 320 -19.89 1.17 -6.38
CA ILE A 320 -18.89 0.27 -6.94
C ILE A 320 -19.04 -1.08 -6.27
N GLN A 321 -19.24 -2.15 -7.05
CA GLN A 321 -19.39 -3.49 -6.51
C GLN A 321 -18.03 -4.09 -6.17
N GLY A 322 -17.92 -4.67 -4.98
CA GLY A 322 -16.74 -5.40 -4.51
C GLY A 322 -16.75 -6.87 -4.90
N ILE A 323 -15.57 -7.44 -4.99
CA ILE A 323 -15.34 -8.86 -5.27
C ILE A 323 -14.76 -9.51 -4.03
N GLU A 324 -15.31 -10.64 -3.63
CA GLU A 324 -14.78 -11.42 -2.52
C GLU A 324 -13.47 -12.12 -2.92
N ALA A 325 -12.43 -11.96 -2.10
CA ALA A 325 -11.11 -12.55 -2.29
C ALA A 325 -10.56 -13.01 -0.92
N GLU A 326 -10.71 -14.29 -0.63
CA GLU A 326 -10.32 -14.90 0.66
C GLU A 326 -10.92 -14.15 1.86
N LYS A 327 -10.05 -13.54 2.67
CA LYS A 327 -10.46 -12.76 3.86
C LYS A 327 -10.79 -11.30 3.57
N TYR A 328 -10.76 -10.89 2.31
CA TYR A 328 -10.97 -9.50 1.90
C TYR A 328 -12.11 -9.34 0.91
N ILE A 329 -12.63 -8.13 0.87
CA ILE A 329 -13.43 -7.61 -0.24
C ILE A 329 -12.58 -6.61 -0.99
N VAL A 330 -12.50 -6.75 -2.32
CA VAL A 330 -11.64 -5.95 -3.18
C VAL A 330 -12.47 -5.14 -4.17
N PHE A 331 -12.18 -3.86 -4.26
CA PHE A 331 -12.73 -2.92 -5.25
C PHE A 331 -11.59 -2.49 -6.16
N ASN A 332 -11.64 -2.92 -7.42
CA ASN A 332 -10.58 -2.64 -8.40
C ASN A 332 -10.93 -1.43 -9.26
N LYS A 333 -9.91 -0.75 -9.78
CA LYS A 333 -10.02 0.38 -10.70
C LYS A 333 -10.97 1.47 -10.20
N VAL A 334 -10.79 1.84 -8.93
CA VAL A 334 -11.56 2.91 -8.33
C VAL A 334 -11.00 4.25 -8.80
N ASP A 335 -11.86 5.05 -9.43
CA ASP A 335 -11.58 6.41 -9.86
C ASP A 335 -12.26 7.37 -8.89
N PHE A 336 -11.50 7.95 -7.96
CA PHE A 336 -12.04 8.83 -6.92
C PHE A 336 -12.55 10.14 -7.48
N LEU A 337 -11.84 10.72 -8.45
CA LEU A 337 -12.20 11.99 -9.09
C LEU A 337 -12.15 11.83 -10.60
N ASN A 338 -13.06 12.52 -11.28
CA ASN A 338 -13.05 12.66 -12.73
C ASN A 338 -12.19 13.87 -13.15
N GLU A 339 -11.84 13.97 -14.43
CA GLU A 339 -11.07 15.10 -14.97
C GLU A 339 -11.77 16.45 -14.86
N PHE A 340 -13.10 16.42 -14.69
CA PHE A 340 -13.95 17.61 -14.58
C PHE A 340 -14.35 17.95 -13.13
N ASP A 341 -13.94 17.14 -12.16
CA ASP A 341 -14.27 17.40 -10.76
C ASP A 341 -13.47 18.61 -10.26
N SER A 342 -14.17 19.60 -9.73
CA SER A 342 -13.57 20.74 -9.05
C SER A 342 -13.25 20.36 -7.61
N GLY A 343 -11.98 20.11 -7.31
CA GLY A 343 -11.51 19.81 -5.96
C GLY A 343 -10.65 18.55 -5.88
N ASP A 344 -9.93 18.46 -4.78
CA ASP A 344 -8.92 17.42 -4.53
C ASP A 344 -9.39 16.41 -3.47
N THR A 345 -10.69 16.33 -3.21
CA THR A 345 -11.25 15.57 -2.08
C THR A 345 -12.46 14.76 -2.51
N ALA A 346 -12.55 13.52 -2.07
CA ALA A 346 -13.72 12.67 -2.19
C ALA A 346 -14.04 12.00 -0.85
N HIS A 347 -15.30 11.53 -0.69
CA HIS A 347 -15.75 10.83 0.51
C HIS A 347 -16.28 9.45 0.14
N PHE A 348 -16.09 8.47 1.00
CA PHE A 348 -16.60 7.14 0.73
C PHE A 348 -16.94 6.38 2.01
N THR A 349 -17.77 5.35 1.83
CA THR A 349 -18.11 4.36 2.85
C THR A 349 -18.39 3.02 2.16
N PHE A 350 -18.66 1.99 2.96
CA PHE A 350 -18.96 0.66 2.44
C PHE A 350 -20.36 0.21 2.87
N ALA A 351 -20.93 -0.70 2.10
CA ALA A 351 -22.26 -1.24 2.35
C ALA A 351 -22.34 -2.69 1.89
N ILE A 352 -23.31 -3.40 2.44
CA ILE A 352 -23.70 -4.71 1.98
C ILE A 352 -25.18 -4.71 1.60
N SER A 353 -25.57 -5.63 0.73
CA SER A 353 -26.99 -5.87 0.42
C SER A 353 -27.25 -7.36 0.20
N PRO A 354 -28.48 -7.84 0.38
CA PRO A 354 -28.85 -9.20 -0.02
C PRO A 354 -28.53 -9.42 -1.52
N LEU A 355 -28.07 -10.62 -1.86
CA LEU A 355 -28.04 -11.02 -3.25
C LEU A 355 -29.50 -11.07 -3.72
N LYS A 356 -29.85 -10.25 -4.71
CA LYS A 356 -31.16 -10.37 -5.35
C LYS A 356 -31.25 -11.75 -5.96
N SER A 357 -32.11 -12.63 -5.42
CA SER A 357 -32.50 -13.84 -6.11
C SER A 357 -33.05 -13.44 -7.49
N PRO A 358 -32.74 -14.14 -8.57
CA PRO A 358 -33.40 -13.90 -9.84
C PRO A 358 -34.90 -14.05 -9.61
N LYS A 359 -35.68 -12.97 -9.71
CA LYS A 359 -37.13 -13.06 -9.71
C LYS A 359 -37.49 -13.98 -10.84
N THR A 360 -38.13 -15.11 -10.54
CA THR A 360 -38.90 -15.90 -11.50
C THR A 360 -40.05 -15.00 -11.94
N GLU A 361 -39.86 -14.25 -12.98
CA GLU A 361 -40.94 -13.52 -13.65
C GLU A 361 -41.81 -14.55 -14.35
N SER A 362 -42.99 -14.78 -13.77
CA SER A 362 -44.10 -15.44 -14.42
C SER A 362 -44.40 -14.68 -15.71
N GLN A 363 -44.40 -15.43 -16.80
CA GLN A 363 -44.74 -14.97 -18.12
C GLN A 363 -46.08 -14.23 -18.12
N ASN A 364 -46.07 -12.96 -18.56
CA ASN A 364 -47.18 -12.39 -19.27
C ASN A 364 -46.63 -11.68 -20.51
N GLN A 365 -47.03 -12.25 -21.66
CA GLN A 365 -46.76 -11.74 -23.00
C GLN A 365 -47.42 -10.34 -23.13
N ASN A 366 -46.65 -9.37 -23.66
CA ASN A 366 -47.13 -8.60 -24.82
C ASN A 366 -45.99 -7.80 -25.45
N SER A 367 -46.02 -7.88 -26.75
CA SER A 367 -45.23 -7.28 -27.80
C SER A 367 -44.89 -5.80 -27.68
N GLY A 368 -43.60 -5.46 -28.03
CA GLY A 368 -43.18 -4.09 -28.31
C GLY A 368 -41.70 -4.01 -28.63
N LEU A 369 -41.39 -3.87 -29.92
CA LEU A 369 -40.07 -3.61 -30.46
C LEU A 369 -39.43 -2.34 -29.85
N GLY A 370 -38.24 -2.48 -29.27
CA GLY A 370 -37.41 -1.38 -28.84
C GLY A 370 -36.02 -1.88 -28.43
N LEU A 371 -35.02 -1.61 -29.25
CA LEU A 371 -33.60 -1.86 -28.96
C LEU A 371 -33.12 -1.11 -27.72
N PRO A 372 -32.51 -1.73 -26.73
CA PRO A 372 -31.72 -1.02 -25.72
C PRO A 372 -30.23 -1.07 -26.07
N LYS A 373 -29.68 0.09 -26.36
CA LYS A 373 -28.26 0.36 -26.14
C LYS A 373 -28.06 0.46 -24.63
N ASN A 374 -27.32 -0.46 -24.02
CA ASN A 374 -26.75 -0.23 -22.70
C ASN A 374 -25.44 -1.01 -22.53
N SER A 375 -24.37 -0.24 -22.37
CA SER A 375 -22.98 -0.70 -22.17
C SER A 375 -22.68 -1.22 -20.75
N ASN A 376 -23.69 -1.50 -19.91
CA ASN A 376 -23.52 -1.91 -18.51
C ASN A 376 -23.63 -3.43 -18.27
N ASP A 377 -23.89 -4.22 -19.30
CA ASP A 377 -24.10 -5.68 -19.15
C ASP A 377 -22.80 -6.51 -19.08
N LEU A 378 -21.67 -5.96 -19.47
CA LEU A 378 -20.41 -6.71 -19.52
C LEU A 378 -19.82 -7.01 -18.11
N SER A 379 -20.01 -6.15 -17.13
CA SER A 379 -19.43 -6.35 -15.79
C SER A 379 -20.15 -7.41 -14.95
N LEU A 380 -21.46 -7.60 -15.17
CA LEU A 380 -22.27 -8.58 -14.44
C LEU A 380 -22.01 -10.04 -14.86
N ASN A 381 -21.51 -10.25 -16.05
CA ASN A 381 -21.27 -11.59 -16.60
C ASN A 381 -19.91 -12.19 -16.22
N LEU A 382 -18.90 -11.38 -15.87
CA LEU A 382 -17.54 -11.85 -15.56
C LEU A 382 -17.43 -12.56 -14.19
N THR A 383 -18.34 -12.31 -13.27
CA THR A 383 -18.40 -12.97 -11.94
C THR A 383 -18.85 -14.43 -12.01
N LYS A 384 -19.47 -14.85 -13.11
CA LYS A 384 -19.93 -16.23 -13.33
C LYS A 384 -18.92 -17.10 -14.08
N ILE A 385 -17.70 -16.60 -14.29
CA ILE A 385 -16.66 -17.32 -15.00
C ILE A 385 -15.79 -18.07 -14.01
N ASN A 386 -15.85 -19.41 -14.01
CA ASN A 386 -15.14 -20.27 -13.09
C ASN A 386 -14.34 -21.35 -13.83
N LEU A 387 -13.26 -21.82 -13.20
CA LEU A 387 -12.44 -22.93 -13.67
C LEU A 387 -12.41 -24.02 -12.61
N TYR A 388 -12.70 -25.27 -13.01
CA TYR A 388 -12.63 -26.42 -12.13
C TYR A 388 -12.43 -27.75 -12.89
N PRO A 389 -11.88 -28.79 -12.22
CA PRO A 389 -11.16 -28.72 -10.97
C PRO A 389 -9.81 -28.00 -11.13
N ASN A 390 -9.33 -27.44 -10.03
CA ASN A 390 -8.01 -26.86 -9.95
C ASN A 390 -7.44 -27.10 -8.53
N PRO A 391 -6.44 -27.95 -8.33
CA PRO A 391 -5.67 -28.67 -9.34
C PRO A 391 -6.46 -29.73 -10.12
N VAL A 392 -5.95 -30.10 -11.31
CA VAL A 392 -6.45 -31.21 -12.14
C VAL A 392 -5.34 -32.23 -12.34
N LYS A 393 -5.67 -33.50 -12.35
CA LYS A 393 -4.68 -34.56 -12.62
C LYS A 393 -4.29 -34.57 -14.11
N LYS A 394 -3.01 -34.87 -14.38
CA LYS A 394 -2.51 -35.05 -15.74
C LYS A 394 -3.42 -35.93 -16.55
N GLY A 395 -3.78 -35.52 -17.77
CA GLY A 395 -4.63 -36.25 -18.66
C GLY A 395 -6.12 -36.26 -18.29
N GLN A 396 -6.53 -35.57 -17.24
CA GLN A 396 -7.93 -35.32 -16.88
C GLN A 396 -8.43 -33.97 -17.41
N THR A 397 -9.74 -33.87 -17.58
CA THR A 397 -10.37 -32.68 -18.11
C THR A 397 -10.59 -31.61 -17.02
N PHE A 398 -10.32 -30.37 -17.37
CA PHE A 398 -10.77 -29.19 -16.66
C PHE A 398 -11.85 -28.47 -17.44
N THR A 399 -12.68 -27.71 -16.76
CA THR A 399 -13.79 -26.97 -17.37
C THR A 399 -13.71 -25.49 -16.95
N VAL A 400 -13.84 -24.60 -17.93
CA VAL A 400 -14.08 -23.17 -17.72
C VAL A 400 -15.54 -22.90 -18.03
N THR A 401 -16.32 -22.46 -17.04
CA THR A 401 -17.72 -22.07 -17.23
C THR A 401 -17.84 -20.57 -17.36
N PHE A 402 -18.76 -20.13 -18.20
CA PHE A 402 -19.01 -18.70 -18.46
C PHE A 402 -20.49 -18.52 -18.90
N PRO A 403 -21.06 -17.33 -18.70
CA PRO A 403 -22.38 -17.01 -19.21
C PRO A 403 -22.37 -17.00 -20.76
N PRO A 404 -23.54 -17.13 -21.44
CA PRO A 404 -23.61 -16.99 -22.87
C PRO A 404 -23.03 -15.65 -23.34
N MET A 405 -21.98 -15.69 -24.14
CA MET A 405 -21.26 -14.51 -24.65
C MET A 405 -20.82 -14.76 -26.08
N GLU A 406 -20.81 -13.73 -26.91
CA GLU A 406 -20.35 -13.82 -28.29
C GLU A 406 -18.86 -13.51 -28.43
N GLY A 407 -18.21 -14.05 -29.42
CA GLY A 407 -16.82 -13.75 -29.78
C GLY A 407 -15.79 -14.26 -28.77
N LEU A 408 -16.10 -15.34 -28.02
CA LEU A 408 -15.19 -15.91 -27.03
C LEU A 408 -14.13 -16.80 -27.69
N GLY A 409 -12.91 -16.68 -27.15
CA GLY A 409 -11.78 -17.56 -27.38
C GLY A 409 -11.07 -17.90 -26.09
N ILE A 410 -10.25 -18.92 -26.11
CA ILE A 410 -9.41 -19.33 -25.00
C ILE A 410 -7.97 -19.52 -25.46
N SER A 411 -7.01 -19.01 -24.69
CA SER A 411 -5.59 -19.27 -24.89
C SER A 411 -4.96 -19.85 -23.64
N ILE A 412 -4.12 -20.86 -23.82
CA ILE A 412 -3.45 -21.60 -22.76
C ILE A 412 -1.94 -21.47 -22.96
N TYR A 413 -1.25 -21.02 -21.94
CA TYR A 413 0.21 -20.87 -21.90
C TYR A 413 0.79 -21.77 -20.83
N ASP A 414 1.97 -22.32 -21.08
CA ASP A 414 2.73 -23.06 -20.06
C ASP A 414 3.46 -22.12 -19.08
N GLY A 415 4.11 -22.70 -18.07
CA GLY A 415 4.85 -21.94 -17.07
C GLY A 415 6.05 -21.14 -17.59
N ALA A 416 6.49 -21.41 -18.83
CA ALA A 416 7.52 -20.66 -19.55
C ALA A 416 6.94 -19.57 -20.48
N GLY A 417 5.62 -19.37 -20.46
CA GLY A 417 4.94 -18.37 -21.30
C GLY A 417 4.76 -18.76 -22.75
N ARG A 418 4.97 -20.04 -23.12
CA ARG A 418 4.75 -20.52 -24.49
C ARG A 418 3.28 -20.88 -24.70
N LEU A 419 2.72 -20.47 -25.83
CA LEU A 419 1.35 -20.82 -26.21
C LEU A 419 1.24 -22.32 -26.42
N VAL A 420 0.38 -22.97 -25.66
CA VAL A 420 0.10 -24.42 -25.74
C VAL A 420 -1.14 -24.66 -26.58
N LYS A 421 -2.17 -23.82 -26.43
CA LYS A 421 -3.43 -23.96 -27.13
C LYS A 421 -4.13 -22.63 -27.36
N LEU A 422 -4.81 -22.48 -28.47
CA LEU A 422 -5.67 -21.35 -28.80
C LEU A 422 -6.91 -21.90 -29.50
N ASP A 423 -8.08 -21.75 -28.88
CA ASP A 423 -9.35 -22.21 -29.38
C ASP A 423 -10.38 -21.08 -29.47
N ASN A 424 -11.24 -21.12 -30.47
CA ASN A 424 -12.46 -20.31 -30.50
C ASN A 424 -13.60 -21.10 -29.87
N ILE A 425 -14.42 -20.41 -29.09
CA ILE A 425 -15.54 -21.01 -28.38
C ILE A 425 -16.82 -20.75 -29.16
N ASP A 426 -17.64 -21.82 -29.35
CA ASP A 426 -18.92 -21.69 -30.02
C ASP A 426 -19.85 -20.72 -29.29
N ARG A 427 -20.59 -19.91 -30.07
CA ARG A 427 -21.50 -18.86 -29.55
C ARG A 427 -22.59 -19.36 -28.61
N ARG A 428 -22.95 -20.64 -28.66
CA ARG A 428 -23.99 -21.25 -27.82
C ARG A 428 -23.41 -21.96 -26.61
N SER A 429 -22.09 -22.06 -26.53
CA SER A 429 -21.43 -22.72 -25.38
C SER A 429 -21.45 -21.86 -24.16
N THR A 430 -21.68 -22.49 -23.02
CA THR A 430 -21.58 -21.89 -21.68
C THR A 430 -20.39 -22.46 -20.92
N HIS A 431 -19.61 -23.32 -21.54
CA HIS A 431 -18.42 -23.92 -20.95
C HIS A 431 -17.41 -24.30 -22.04
N TYR A 432 -16.16 -24.34 -21.63
CA TYR A 432 -15.06 -24.90 -22.41
C TYR A 432 -14.42 -26.03 -21.61
N THR A 433 -14.15 -27.17 -22.26
CA THR A 433 -13.48 -28.32 -21.64
C THR A 433 -12.12 -28.52 -22.29
N GLY A 434 -11.07 -28.60 -21.52
CA GLY A 434 -9.71 -28.85 -22.00
C GLY A 434 -9.03 -29.97 -21.22
N GLN A 435 -7.98 -30.53 -21.83
CA GLN A 435 -7.13 -31.55 -21.23
C GLN A 435 -5.67 -31.20 -21.49
N LEU A 436 -4.80 -31.47 -20.51
CA LEU A 436 -3.37 -31.17 -20.54
C LEU A 436 -2.59 -32.40 -20.06
N ASP A 437 -1.60 -32.81 -20.86
CA ASP A 437 -0.85 -34.06 -20.66
C ASP A 437 0.53 -33.85 -20.03
N VAL A 438 0.87 -32.64 -19.63
CA VAL A 438 2.15 -32.32 -18.98
C VAL A 438 1.87 -31.70 -17.62
N GLN A 439 2.48 -32.26 -16.59
CA GLN A 439 2.44 -31.75 -15.22
C GLN A 439 3.16 -30.41 -15.15
N SER A 440 2.43 -29.33 -14.92
CA SER A 440 2.94 -27.95 -14.88
C SER A 440 1.89 -26.98 -14.36
N ALA A 441 2.30 -25.73 -14.15
CA ALA A 441 1.39 -24.62 -13.99
C ALA A 441 1.10 -23.99 -15.37
N TYR A 442 -0.16 -23.69 -15.63
CA TYR A 442 -0.62 -23.09 -16.87
C TYR A 442 -1.36 -21.80 -16.60
N ILE A 443 -1.28 -20.87 -17.55
CA ILE A 443 -2.11 -19.66 -17.58
C ILE A 443 -3.16 -19.83 -18.66
N ILE A 444 -4.43 -19.71 -18.26
CA ILE A 444 -5.58 -19.82 -19.15
C ILE A 444 -6.25 -18.46 -19.23
N ASN A 445 -6.28 -17.86 -20.41
CA ASN A 445 -6.97 -16.61 -20.68
C ASN A 445 -8.26 -16.85 -21.44
N LEU A 446 -9.37 -16.33 -20.95
CA LEU A 446 -10.60 -16.20 -21.72
C LEU A 446 -10.57 -14.84 -22.41
N ILE A 447 -10.81 -14.86 -23.72
CA ILE A 447 -10.65 -13.70 -24.61
C ILE A 447 -12.00 -13.41 -25.26
N GLN A 448 -12.41 -12.14 -25.26
CA GLN A 448 -13.57 -11.66 -26.02
C GLN A 448 -13.14 -10.47 -26.86
N ASP A 449 -13.45 -10.47 -28.14
CA ASP A 449 -13.13 -9.39 -29.08
C ASP A 449 -11.66 -8.92 -29.01
N LYS A 450 -10.73 -9.90 -28.97
CA LYS A 450 -9.27 -9.72 -28.85
C LYS A 450 -8.81 -9.12 -27.52
N LYS A 451 -9.67 -8.99 -26.51
CA LYS A 451 -9.31 -8.53 -25.17
C LYS A 451 -9.41 -9.68 -24.17
N ILE A 452 -8.42 -9.83 -23.31
CA ILE A 452 -8.48 -10.78 -22.20
C ILE A 452 -9.51 -10.28 -21.19
N ILE A 453 -10.56 -11.07 -20.95
CA ILE A 453 -11.63 -10.75 -20.00
C ILE A 453 -11.47 -11.48 -18.67
N LYS A 454 -10.78 -12.64 -18.66
CA LYS A 454 -10.48 -13.41 -17.45
C LYS A 454 -9.19 -14.20 -17.63
N THR A 455 -8.39 -14.28 -16.56
CA THR A 455 -7.19 -15.12 -16.50
C THR A 455 -7.29 -16.07 -15.32
N PHE A 456 -6.91 -17.33 -15.51
CA PHE A 456 -6.82 -18.35 -14.49
C PHE A 456 -5.41 -18.96 -14.47
N LYS A 457 -4.97 -19.35 -13.29
CA LYS A 457 -3.83 -20.24 -13.11
C LYS A 457 -4.37 -21.64 -12.87
N LEU A 458 -4.04 -22.60 -13.73
CA LEU A 458 -4.38 -24.01 -13.58
C LEU A 458 -3.12 -24.77 -13.18
N ILE A 459 -3.24 -25.63 -12.18
CA ILE A 459 -2.19 -26.55 -11.77
C ILE A 459 -2.58 -27.95 -12.27
N VAL A 460 -1.67 -28.58 -13.00
CA VAL A 460 -1.79 -29.98 -13.47
C VAL A 460 -0.79 -30.81 -12.66
N ASP A 461 -1.32 -31.76 -11.87
CA ASP A 461 -0.57 -32.66 -11.00
C ASP A 461 -0.33 -34.03 -11.63
#